data_990b5289912815c3dd744b48d6474614
#
_entry.id   990b5289912815c3dd744b48d6474614
#
_cell.length_a   1.000
_cell.length_b   1.000
_cell.length_c   1.000
_cell.angle_alpha   90.00
_cell.angle_beta   90.00
_cell.angle_gamma   90.00
#
_symmetry.space_group_name_H-M   'P 1'
#
loop_
_entity.id
_entity.type
_entity.pdbx_description
1 polymer ?
#
loop_
_entity_poly.entity_id
_entity_poly.type
_entity_poly.pdbx_seq_one_letter_code
_entity_poly.pdbx_strand_id
1 'polypeptide(L)'
;MKWQREVLNMLIKFSVTNFLSFNNEQCFSMEAGKARKNSKRVYRDKNIKLTKCEVIFGANASGKSNLIEAFQFVQNMVIDGLPRGFTNKYFRQIPANQSIPSSFKIELLLDNNHIIYEFSILLKTGSIEEEQLYELTASSQKKSIFYRNLKSSIFEAGDYFKNKNTVEKLNMYGEDSVEDRELLFLSMINHGKEKMYEDNPELKILRKLYIWFNSLLTVSNPDSILTGYPYFSSSNLNEIANLLNALGTGISDLKIVEVPIDIIKNKIPEELFNKVVSDLEKKSVNRGKRHCPSVMLRSYKEFYTFELNENDDLIIKTIEFSHESKSVYFNLKEESDGTARLLDLIEILLKVSDNRVFVIDEIDRCLHPVMTTRMMELFLKMAEQRNTQLIITSHESRLLAAEILRNDEICFVIKNGKGESILNPLEKYQLRADKKVYSAMFDGTLSDVLPNYNEEKMNFILKKDRS
;
A
#
# COMPACT_ATOMS: atom_id res chain seq x y z
N MET A 1 7.54 -20.91 -0.56
CA MET A 1 7.74 -20.27 0.76
C MET A 1 9.19 -20.25 1.28
N LYS A 2 10.19 -20.88 0.65
CA LYS A 2 11.61 -20.79 1.08
C LYS A 2 12.33 -19.47 0.70
N TRP A 3 11.72 -18.62 -0.10
CA TRP A 3 12.33 -17.40 -0.68
C TRP A 3 12.09 -16.10 0.11
N GLN A 4 11.25 -16.13 1.17
CA GLN A 4 10.83 -14.91 1.89
C GLN A 4 11.67 -14.55 3.13
N ARG A 5 12.61 -15.41 3.57
CA ARG A 5 13.24 -15.26 4.90
C ARG A 5 14.54 -14.45 4.97
N GLU A 6 15.15 -14.03 3.84
CA GLU A 6 16.48 -13.39 3.85
C GLU A 6 16.59 -12.11 3.01
N VAL A 7 15.51 -11.60 2.46
CA VAL A 7 15.55 -10.50 1.49
C VAL A 7 15.05 -9.22 2.11
N LEU A 8 15.93 -8.24 2.26
CA LEU A 8 15.56 -6.89 2.70
C LEU A 8 14.89 -6.14 1.55
N ASN A 9 13.64 -5.73 1.75
CA ASN A 9 12.86 -5.01 0.75
C ASN A 9 12.21 -3.78 1.40
N MET A 10 12.70 -2.59 1.07
CA MET A 10 12.19 -1.34 1.63
C MET A 10 11.91 -0.33 0.53
N LEU A 11 10.86 0.46 0.70
CA LEU A 11 10.60 1.65 -0.11
C LEU A 11 11.60 2.75 0.26
N ILE A 12 12.21 3.36 -0.76
CA ILE A 12 13.06 4.54 -0.62
C ILE A 12 12.27 5.78 -1.01
N LYS A 13 11.72 5.80 -2.25
CA LYS A 13 10.97 6.93 -2.78
C LYS A 13 9.84 6.48 -3.69
N PHE A 14 8.83 7.33 -3.80
CA PHE A 14 7.74 7.21 -4.76
C PHE A 14 7.47 8.58 -5.39
N SER A 15 7.60 8.68 -6.71
CA SER A 15 7.29 9.91 -7.46
C SER A 15 6.08 9.71 -8.36
N VAL A 16 5.29 10.76 -8.49
CA VAL A 16 4.08 10.80 -9.32
C VAL A 16 3.98 12.15 -10.05
N THR A 17 3.60 12.10 -11.33
CA THR A 17 3.41 13.28 -12.20
C THR A 17 2.13 13.14 -12.99
N ASN A 18 1.41 14.24 -13.19
CA ASN A 18 0.17 14.31 -13.98
C ASN A 18 -0.87 13.26 -13.57
N PHE A 19 -1.12 13.11 -12.28
CA PHE A 19 -2.06 12.12 -11.76
C PHE A 19 -2.97 12.75 -10.68
N LEU A 20 -4.28 12.66 -10.84
CA LEU A 20 -5.31 13.21 -9.94
C LEU A 20 -5.06 14.69 -9.60
N SER A 21 -4.57 15.00 -8.41
CA SER A 21 -4.25 16.36 -7.97
C SER A 21 -2.77 16.74 -8.11
N PHE A 22 -1.94 15.83 -8.58
CA PHE A 22 -0.51 16.07 -8.82
C PHE A 22 -0.27 16.46 -10.26
N ASN A 23 0.02 17.75 -10.52
CA ASN A 23 0.34 18.24 -11.85
C ASN A 23 1.81 18.00 -12.20
N ASN A 24 2.69 18.60 -11.42
CA ASN A 24 4.13 18.41 -11.55
C ASN A 24 4.62 17.24 -10.69
N GLU A 25 5.83 16.75 -10.94
CA GLU A 25 6.42 15.69 -10.14
C GLU A 25 6.39 16.00 -8.66
N GLN A 26 5.81 15.09 -7.89
CA GLN A 26 5.88 15.08 -6.44
C GLN A 26 6.58 13.81 -5.99
N CYS A 27 7.60 13.98 -5.18
CA CYS A 27 8.40 12.88 -4.65
C CYS A 27 8.13 12.70 -3.16
N PHE A 28 7.56 11.57 -2.81
CA PHE A 28 7.45 11.06 -1.44
C PHE A 28 8.70 10.28 -1.09
N SER A 29 9.29 10.51 0.09
CA SER A 29 10.58 9.90 0.47
C SER A 29 10.51 9.30 1.87
N MET A 30 11.04 8.09 2.00
CA MET A 30 11.30 7.40 3.28
C MET A 30 12.76 7.58 3.73
N GLU A 31 13.54 8.44 3.09
CA GLU A 31 14.93 8.73 3.52
C GLU A 31 14.92 9.44 4.88
N ALA A 32 15.68 8.90 5.83
CA ALA A 32 15.79 9.51 7.15
C ALA A 32 16.65 10.77 7.10
N GLY A 33 16.11 11.85 7.64
CA GLY A 33 16.76 13.14 7.78
C GLY A 33 17.77 13.20 8.93
N LYS A 34 17.96 14.41 9.47
CA LYS A 34 18.94 14.69 10.54
C LYS A 34 18.42 14.44 11.96
N ALA A 35 17.16 14.04 12.11
CA ALA A 35 16.55 13.85 13.42
C ALA A 35 17.28 12.77 14.23
N ARG A 36 17.70 13.11 15.47
CA ARG A 36 18.44 12.18 16.37
C ARG A 36 17.51 11.38 17.30
N LYS A 37 16.31 11.88 17.57
CA LYS A 37 15.31 11.23 18.43
C LYS A 37 14.95 9.86 17.84
N ASN A 38 14.79 8.84 18.69
CA ASN A 38 14.33 7.51 18.30
C ASN A 38 15.13 6.85 17.15
N SER A 39 16.46 7.02 17.17
CA SER A 39 17.35 6.54 16.10
C SER A 39 17.33 5.01 15.87
N LYS A 40 16.85 4.22 16.84
CA LYS A 40 16.67 2.76 16.72
C LYS A 40 15.61 2.36 15.69
N ARG A 41 14.68 3.27 15.36
CA ARG A 41 13.63 3.04 14.35
C ARG A 41 14.08 3.32 12.92
N VAL A 42 15.32 3.75 12.71
CA VAL A 42 15.87 4.03 11.38
C VAL A 42 16.65 2.81 10.92
N TYR A 43 16.28 2.29 9.76
CA TYR A 43 17.14 1.35 9.05
C TYR A 43 18.41 2.07 8.57
N ARG A 44 19.56 1.42 8.71
CA ARG A 44 20.85 1.98 8.32
C ARG A 44 21.69 0.92 7.62
N ASP A 45 22.09 1.25 6.42
CA ASP A 45 23.15 0.56 5.70
C ASP A 45 24.25 1.57 5.33
N LYS A 46 25.34 1.10 4.72
CA LYS A 46 26.53 1.92 4.40
C LYS A 46 26.18 3.23 3.71
N ASN A 47 25.21 3.23 2.81
CA ASN A 47 24.89 4.35 1.92
C ASN A 47 23.49 4.93 2.10
N ILE A 48 22.59 4.28 2.85
CA ILE A 48 21.19 4.68 2.93
C ILE A 48 20.67 4.61 4.38
N LYS A 49 19.79 5.54 4.71
CA LYS A 49 19.08 5.57 5.98
C LYS A 49 17.60 5.76 5.67
N LEU A 50 16.76 4.84 6.13
CA LEU A 50 15.33 4.87 5.85
C LEU A 50 14.52 4.90 7.15
N THR A 51 13.49 5.73 7.17
CA THR A 51 12.46 5.70 8.19
C THR A 51 11.60 4.45 8.02
N LYS A 52 11.01 3.99 9.11
CA LYS A 52 10.08 2.85 9.12
C LYS A 52 8.64 3.29 9.30
N CYS A 53 8.42 4.58 9.49
CA CYS A 53 7.11 5.20 9.57
C CYS A 53 7.11 6.52 8.83
N GLU A 54 6.00 6.85 8.18
CA GLU A 54 5.73 8.18 7.64
C GLU A 54 4.26 8.49 7.82
N VAL A 55 3.96 9.63 8.43
CA VAL A 55 2.59 10.09 8.65
C VAL A 55 2.32 11.33 7.80
N ILE A 56 1.34 11.21 6.93
CA ILE A 56 0.95 12.25 5.98
C ILE A 56 -0.25 13.02 6.53
N PHE A 57 -0.04 14.28 6.86
CA PHE A 57 -1.06 15.21 7.31
C PHE A 57 -1.47 16.19 6.22
N GLY A 58 -2.59 16.86 6.40
CA GLY A 58 -3.06 17.92 5.51
C GLY A 58 -4.55 18.16 5.66
N ALA A 59 -5.03 19.28 5.17
CA ALA A 59 -6.44 19.64 5.16
C ALA A 59 -7.30 18.64 4.36
N ASN A 60 -8.62 18.68 4.56
CA ASN A 60 -9.54 17.93 3.71
C ASN A 60 -9.38 18.38 2.25
N ALA A 61 -9.45 17.42 1.33
CA ALA A 61 -9.24 17.63 -0.11
C ALA A 61 -7.85 18.18 -0.51
N SER A 62 -6.84 18.12 0.37
CA SER A 62 -5.44 18.49 0.02
C SER A 62 -4.80 17.54 -0.97
N GLY A 63 -5.25 16.28 -1.06
CA GLY A 63 -4.71 15.26 -1.96
C GLY A 63 -4.00 14.11 -1.26
N LYS A 64 -4.15 13.94 0.06
CA LYS A 64 -3.60 12.79 0.81
C LYS A 64 -4.02 11.46 0.20
N SER A 65 -5.32 11.24 0.02
CA SER A 65 -5.88 10.03 -0.58
C SER A 65 -5.45 9.83 -2.03
N ASN A 66 -5.18 10.93 -2.77
CA ASN A 66 -4.67 10.84 -4.14
C ASN A 66 -3.26 10.25 -4.20
N LEU A 67 -2.43 10.46 -3.17
CA LEU A 67 -1.13 9.80 -3.08
C LEU A 67 -1.28 8.30 -2.85
N ILE A 68 -2.19 7.90 -1.95
CA ILE A 68 -2.48 6.48 -1.70
C ILE A 68 -3.07 5.82 -2.96
N GLU A 69 -3.96 6.52 -3.65
CA GLU A 69 -4.51 6.08 -4.94
C GLU A 69 -3.43 5.90 -6.02
N ALA A 70 -2.38 6.75 -6.01
CA ALA A 70 -1.25 6.59 -6.92
C ALA A 70 -0.46 5.30 -6.63
N PHE A 71 -0.22 4.96 -5.36
CA PHE A 71 0.37 3.67 -4.97
C PHE A 71 -0.50 2.49 -5.43
N GLN A 72 -1.81 2.58 -5.19
CA GLN A 72 -2.76 1.53 -5.61
C GLN A 72 -2.80 1.38 -7.13
N PHE A 73 -2.78 2.49 -7.87
CA PHE A 73 -2.77 2.47 -9.32
C PHE A 73 -1.54 1.75 -9.86
N VAL A 74 -0.35 2.07 -9.35
CA VAL A 74 0.90 1.41 -9.77
C VAL A 74 0.88 -0.08 -9.40
N GLN A 75 0.43 -0.43 -8.20
CA GLN A 75 0.31 -1.84 -7.79
C GLN A 75 -0.60 -2.62 -8.75
N ASN A 76 -1.78 -2.08 -9.06
CA ASN A 76 -2.72 -2.72 -9.97
C ASN A 76 -2.14 -2.85 -11.38
N MET A 77 -1.47 -1.79 -11.90
CA MET A 77 -0.81 -1.82 -13.21
C MET A 77 0.20 -2.96 -13.34
N VAL A 78 0.95 -3.23 -12.26
CA VAL A 78 1.97 -4.30 -12.25
C VAL A 78 1.34 -5.68 -12.10
N ILE A 79 0.25 -5.82 -11.33
CA ILE A 79 -0.33 -7.14 -11.00
C ILE A 79 -1.37 -7.56 -12.02
N ASP A 80 -2.35 -6.67 -12.28
CA ASP A 80 -3.58 -6.97 -13.02
C ASP A 80 -3.68 -6.23 -14.37
N GLY A 81 -2.74 -5.29 -14.66
CA GLY A 81 -2.81 -4.39 -15.81
C GLY A 81 -3.69 -3.16 -15.52
N LEU A 82 -4.28 -2.57 -16.56
CA LEU A 82 -5.03 -1.32 -16.48
C LEU A 82 -6.26 -1.43 -15.57
N PRO A 83 -6.33 -0.69 -14.45
CA PRO A 83 -7.49 -0.69 -13.58
C PRO A 83 -8.68 0.02 -14.24
N ARG A 84 -9.91 -0.39 -13.91
CA ARG A 84 -11.12 0.27 -14.42
C ARG A 84 -11.19 1.74 -13.99
N GLY A 85 -11.73 2.61 -14.86
CA GLY A 85 -11.94 4.03 -14.55
C GLY A 85 -10.67 4.89 -14.57
N PHE A 86 -9.59 4.45 -15.21
CA PHE A 86 -8.30 5.15 -15.26
C PHE A 86 -8.32 6.41 -16.15
N THR A 87 -9.18 6.48 -17.17
CA THR A 87 -9.13 7.48 -18.24
C THR A 87 -9.20 8.94 -17.79
N ASN A 88 -9.76 9.22 -16.63
CA ASN A 88 -9.93 10.55 -16.07
C ASN A 88 -9.02 10.84 -14.86
N LYS A 89 -8.01 10.00 -14.60
CA LYS A 89 -7.12 10.17 -13.45
C LYS A 89 -5.90 11.07 -13.70
N TYR A 90 -5.73 11.64 -14.90
CA TYR A 90 -4.75 12.72 -15.12
C TYR A 90 -5.16 14.01 -14.39
N PHE A 91 -4.25 14.96 -14.20
CA PHE A 91 -4.55 16.27 -13.60
C PHE A 91 -5.46 17.09 -14.50
N ARG A 92 -6.75 17.14 -14.19
CA ARG A 92 -7.81 17.66 -15.09
C ARG A 92 -7.98 19.17 -15.09
N GLN A 93 -7.38 19.91 -14.15
CA GLN A 93 -7.53 21.37 -14.08
C GLN A 93 -6.84 22.09 -15.26
N ILE A 94 -5.92 21.41 -15.92
CA ILE A 94 -5.30 21.85 -17.16
C ILE A 94 -5.74 20.91 -18.28
N PRO A 95 -6.63 21.34 -19.20
CA PRO A 95 -7.17 20.47 -20.26
C PRO A 95 -6.10 19.80 -21.13
N ALA A 96 -4.96 20.48 -21.36
CA ALA A 96 -3.86 19.94 -22.16
C ALA A 96 -3.22 18.69 -21.53
N ASN A 97 -3.34 18.51 -20.22
CA ASN A 97 -2.74 17.38 -19.50
C ASN A 97 -3.31 16.01 -19.90
N GLN A 98 -4.49 15.97 -20.53
CA GLN A 98 -5.03 14.72 -21.10
C GLN A 98 -4.14 14.10 -22.19
N SER A 99 -3.29 14.93 -22.83
CA SER A 99 -2.37 14.51 -23.88
C SER A 99 -0.92 14.39 -23.39
N ILE A 100 -0.71 14.57 -22.09
CA ILE A 100 0.59 14.43 -21.43
C ILE A 100 0.58 13.10 -20.65
N PRO A 101 1.62 12.27 -20.77
CA PRO A 101 1.70 11.04 -20.00
C PRO A 101 1.70 11.30 -18.48
N SER A 102 1.04 10.45 -17.74
CA SER A 102 1.25 10.34 -16.30
C SER A 102 2.45 9.45 -16.04
N SER A 103 3.34 9.86 -15.15
CA SER A 103 4.58 9.14 -14.87
C SER A 103 4.65 8.72 -13.41
N PHE A 104 5.14 7.53 -13.19
CA PHE A 104 5.32 6.92 -11.87
C PHE A 104 6.72 6.36 -11.75
N LYS A 105 7.38 6.64 -10.61
CA LYS A 105 8.72 6.15 -10.32
C LYS A 105 8.79 5.63 -8.90
N ILE A 106 9.29 4.42 -8.74
CA ILE A 106 9.48 3.77 -7.45
C ILE A 106 10.95 3.43 -7.27
N GLU A 107 11.51 3.86 -6.14
CA GLU A 107 12.85 3.54 -5.72
C GLU A 107 12.80 2.58 -4.53
N LEU A 108 13.46 1.45 -4.64
CA LEU A 108 13.44 0.36 -3.67
C LEU A 108 14.83 -0.08 -3.28
N LEU A 109 14.98 -0.48 -2.04
CA LEU A 109 16.11 -1.29 -1.60
C LEU A 109 15.67 -2.76 -1.72
N LEU A 110 16.16 -3.48 -2.73
CA LEU A 110 15.89 -4.90 -2.96
C LEU A 110 17.21 -5.69 -2.84
N ASP A 111 17.30 -6.59 -1.87
CA ASP A 111 18.55 -7.36 -1.60
C ASP A 111 19.79 -6.45 -1.44
N ASN A 112 19.66 -5.32 -0.76
CA ASN A 112 20.69 -4.28 -0.60
C ASN A 112 21.09 -3.55 -1.90
N ASN A 113 20.38 -3.78 -3.02
CA ASN A 113 20.56 -3.04 -4.26
C ASN A 113 19.53 -1.91 -4.34
N HIS A 114 19.96 -0.71 -4.76
CA HIS A 114 19.06 0.40 -5.01
C HIS A 114 18.48 0.27 -6.41
N ILE A 115 17.25 -0.22 -6.48
CA ILE A 115 16.52 -0.50 -7.72
C ILE A 115 15.51 0.59 -7.98
N ILE A 116 15.45 1.07 -9.21
CA ILE A 116 14.49 2.09 -9.65
C ILE A 116 13.68 1.52 -10.80
N TYR A 117 12.36 1.56 -10.61
CA TYR A 117 11.37 1.17 -11.60
C TYR A 117 10.50 2.37 -11.93
N GLU A 118 10.39 2.67 -13.22
CA GLU A 118 9.57 3.79 -13.67
C GLU A 118 8.84 3.45 -14.98
N PHE A 119 7.65 4.01 -15.13
CA PHE A 119 6.88 3.92 -16.36
C PHE A 119 6.03 5.17 -16.56
N SER A 120 5.65 5.40 -17.81
CA SER A 120 4.73 6.46 -18.19
C SER A 120 3.58 5.92 -19.06
N ILE A 121 2.40 6.50 -18.85
CA ILE A 121 1.16 6.07 -19.48
C ILE A 121 0.30 7.27 -19.87
N LEU A 122 -0.24 7.27 -21.08
CA LEU A 122 -1.24 8.23 -21.52
C LEU A 122 -2.62 7.77 -21.02
N LEU A 123 -3.06 8.29 -19.87
CA LEU A 123 -4.28 7.82 -19.19
C LEU A 123 -5.54 7.98 -20.05
N LYS A 124 -5.60 8.97 -20.95
CA LYS A 124 -6.74 9.18 -21.84
C LYS A 124 -7.05 7.96 -22.70
N THR A 125 -6.03 7.26 -23.15
CA THR A 125 -6.13 6.08 -24.04
C THR A 125 -5.78 4.77 -23.38
N GLY A 126 -5.12 4.80 -22.21
CA GLY A 126 -4.57 3.62 -21.55
C GLY A 126 -3.26 3.13 -22.18
N SER A 127 -2.65 3.93 -23.05
CA SER A 127 -1.43 3.53 -23.76
C SER A 127 -0.20 3.79 -22.90
N ILE A 128 0.54 2.74 -22.53
CA ILE A 128 1.87 2.85 -21.95
C ILE A 128 2.79 3.42 -23.01
N GLU A 129 3.64 4.37 -22.64
CA GLU A 129 4.58 5.01 -23.57
C GLU A 129 6.01 4.53 -23.33
N GLU A 130 6.40 4.40 -22.07
CA GLU A 130 7.76 4.05 -21.69
C GLU A 130 7.76 3.24 -20.39
N GLU A 131 8.70 2.31 -20.28
CA GLU A 131 8.92 1.50 -19.07
C GLU A 131 10.42 1.20 -18.94
N GLN A 132 10.99 1.41 -17.75
CA GLN A 132 12.40 1.09 -17.51
C GLN A 132 12.65 0.62 -16.08
N LEU A 133 13.67 -0.22 -15.98
CA LEU A 133 14.17 -0.75 -14.72
C LEU A 133 15.69 -0.64 -14.70
N TYR A 134 16.26 -0.13 -13.63
CA TYR A 134 17.71 0.00 -13.47
C TYR A 134 18.14 -0.04 -12.02
N GLU A 135 19.38 -0.42 -11.79
CA GLU A 135 20.08 -0.30 -10.53
C GLU A 135 20.83 1.05 -10.45
N LEU A 136 20.73 1.73 -9.33
CA LEU A 136 21.58 2.86 -9.01
C LEU A 136 22.74 2.36 -8.14
N THR A 137 23.96 2.37 -8.69
CA THR A 137 25.16 1.92 -7.99
C THR A 137 25.55 2.87 -6.86
N ALA A 138 26.43 2.43 -5.94
CA ALA A 138 26.96 3.29 -4.87
C ALA A 138 27.70 4.54 -5.38
N SER A 139 28.19 4.52 -6.62
CA SER A 139 28.77 5.67 -7.33
C SER A 139 27.72 6.53 -8.06
N SER A 140 26.44 6.31 -7.82
CA SER A 140 25.32 6.98 -8.48
C SER A 140 25.26 6.77 -10.01
N GLN A 141 25.87 5.70 -10.51
CA GLN A 141 25.78 5.32 -11.91
C GLN A 141 24.54 4.49 -12.16
N LYS A 142 23.80 4.80 -13.21
CA LYS A 142 22.65 4.04 -13.69
C LYS A 142 23.15 2.80 -14.43
N LYS A 143 22.71 1.62 -14.00
CA LYS A 143 22.98 0.33 -14.62
C LYS A 143 21.66 -0.26 -15.09
N SER A 144 21.42 -0.18 -16.39
CA SER A 144 20.15 -0.58 -16.99
C SER A 144 19.89 -2.08 -16.85
N ILE A 145 18.67 -2.44 -16.44
CA ILE A 145 18.19 -3.83 -16.44
C ILE A 145 17.37 -4.04 -17.71
N PHE A 146 16.42 -3.17 -18.01
CA PHE A 146 15.77 -3.08 -19.30
C PHE A 146 15.24 -1.66 -19.56
N TYR A 147 15.08 -1.33 -20.81
CA TYR A 147 14.40 -0.16 -21.31
C TYR A 147 13.43 -0.54 -22.41
N ARG A 148 12.20 -0.04 -22.35
CA ARG A 148 11.12 -0.28 -23.30
C ARG A 148 10.48 1.06 -23.67
N ASN A 149 10.45 1.38 -24.97
CA ASN A 149 9.76 2.57 -25.51
C ASN A 149 8.79 2.16 -26.59
N LEU A 150 7.50 2.34 -26.32
CA LEU A 150 6.43 1.88 -27.19
C LEU A 150 6.11 2.85 -28.33
N LYS A 151 6.57 4.12 -28.24
CA LYS A 151 6.47 5.06 -29.36
C LYS A 151 7.42 4.71 -30.50
N SER A 152 8.63 4.31 -30.14
CA SER A 152 9.66 3.91 -31.10
C SER A 152 9.74 2.40 -31.34
N SER A 153 8.88 1.62 -30.67
CA SER A 153 8.89 0.15 -30.71
C SER A 153 10.28 -0.44 -30.38
N ILE A 154 10.92 0.08 -29.35
CA ILE A 154 12.24 -0.34 -28.89
C ILE A 154 12.12 -1.11 -27.58
N PHE A 155 12.83 -2.24 -27.50
CA PHE A 155 13.15 -2.93 -26.26
C PHE A 155 14.65 -3.22 -26.22
N GLU A 156 15.28 -2.93 -25.09
CA GLU A 156 16.71 -3.16 -24.88
C GLU A 156 16.94 -3.79 -23.50
N ALA A 157 17.52 -4.99 -23.48
CA ALA A 157 18.08 -5.55 -22.25
C ALA A 157 19.35 -4.80 -21.89
N GLY A 158 19.48 -4.40 -20.63
CA GLY A 158 20.54 -3.51 -20.19
C GLY A 158 21.86 -4.18 -19.80
N ASP A 159 22.82 -3.35 -19.43
CA ASP A 159 24.17 -3.73 -19.02
C ASP A 159 24.28 -4.34 -17.60
N TYR A 160 23.14 -4.48 -16.92
CA TYR A 160 23.06 -5.20 -15.64
C TYR A 160 23.48 -6.66 -15.77
N PHE A 161 23.13 -7.31 -16.89
CA PHE A 161 23.36 -8.72 -17.13
C PHE A 161 24.76 -8.95 -17.74
N LYS A 162 25.49 -9.91 -17.17
CA LYS A 162 26.82 -10.29 -17.66
C LYS A 162 26.76 -11.44 -18.67
N ASN A 163 25.74 -12.29 -18.56
CA ASN A 163 25.57 -13.45 -19.41
C ASN A 163 24.85 -13.07 -20.71
N LYS A 164 25.50 -13.25 -21.85
CA LYS A 164 24.96 -12.96 -23.19
C LYS A 164 23.65 -13.71 -23.46
N ASN A 165 23.56 -14.98 -23.06
CA ASN A 165 22.34 -15.78 -23.25
C ASN A 165 21.15 -15.20 -22.45
N THR A 166 21.41 -14.58 -21.28
CA THR A 166 20.38 -13.89 -20.49
C THR A 166 19.88 -12.65 -21.22
N VAL A 167 20.80 -11.86 -21.81
CA VAL A 167 20.48 -10.66 -22.60
C VAL A 167 19.66 -11.04 -23.85
N GLU A 168 20.10 -12.03 -24.62
CA GLU A 168 19.39 -12.50 -25.82
C GLU A 168 17.98 -12.98 -25.48
N LYS A 169 17.83 -13.76 -24.41
CA LYS A 169 16.54 -14.26 -23.94
C LYS A 169 15.61 -13.12 -23.51
N LEU A 170 16.14 -12.13 -22.80
CA LEU A 170 15.35 -10.98 -22.34
C LEU A 170 14.92 -10.12 -23.52
N ASN A 171 15.80 -9.89 -24.51
CA ASN A 171 15.46 -9.17 -25.74
C ASN A 171 14.34 -9.88 -26.53
N MET A 172 14.44 -11.21 -26.70
CA MET A 172 13.40 -11.98 -27.38
C MET A 172 12.01 -11.82 -26.72
N TYR A 173 11.93 -11.87 -25.40
CA TYR A 173 10.66 -11.61 -24.69
C TYR A 173 10.24 -10.14 -24.76
N GLY A 174 11.20 -9.23 -24.82
CA GLY A 174 10.97 -7.82 -24.91
C GLY A 174 10.47 -7.36 -26.27
N GLU A 175 11.01 -7.92 -27.35
CA GLU A 175 10.57 -7.65 -28.73
C GLU A 175 9.08 -7.97 -28.92
N ASP A 176 8.59 -9.09 -28.39
CA ASP A 176 7.17 -9.43 -28.41
C ASP A 176 6.31 -8.42 -27.62
N SER A 177 6.90 -7.78 -26.60
CA SER A 177 6.17 -6.88 -25.71
C SER A 177 5.93 -5.48 -26.28
N VAL A 178 6.68 -5.04 -27.31
CA VAL A 178 6.58 -3.66 -27.83
C VAL A 178 5.30 -3.38 -28.61
N GLU A 179 4.55 -4.42 -28.98
CA GLU A 179 3.24 -4.30 -29.61
C GLU A 179 2.11 -4.14 -28.61
N ASP A 180 2.28 -4.61 -27.36
CA ASP A 180 1.29 -4.52 -26.31
C ASP A 180 1.43 -3.22 -25.52
N ARG A 181 0.49 -2.30 -25.70
CA ARG A 181 0.46 -0.99 -25.05
C ARG A 181 -0.34 -0.95 -23.75
N GLU A 182 -0.99 -2.03 -23.38
CA GLU A 182 -1.87 -2.07 -22.21
C GLU A 182 -1.21 -2.75 -20.99
N LEU A 183 -0.24 -3.63 -21.23
CA LEU A 183 0.46 -4.37 -20.18
C LEU A 183 1.91 -3.91 -20.01
N LEU A 184 2.34 -3.78 -18.77
CA LEU A 184 3.73 -3.56 -18.42
C LEU A 184 4.56 -4.83 -18.72
N PHE A 185 5.77 -4.66 -19.20
CA PHE A 185 6.68 -5.78 -19.44
C PHE A 185 6.97 -6.58 -18.16
N LEU A 186 7.07 -5.87 -17.02
CA LEU A 186 7.23 -6.50 -15.71
C LEU A 186 6.07 -7.47 -15.40
N SER A 187 4.83 -7.12 -15.78
CA SER A 187 3.67 -8.01 -15.64
C SER A 187 3.77 -9.20 -16.57
N MET A 188 4.02 -8.95 -17.87
CA MET A 188 4.07 -9.98 -18.91
C MET A 188 5.11 -11.04 -18.62
N ILE A 189 6.32 -10.65 -18.20
CA ILE A 189 7.41 -11.60 -17.97
C ILE A 189 7.23 -12.43 -16.70
N ASN A 190 6.32 -12.04 -15.80
CA ASN A 190 6.05 -12.76 -14.56
C ASN A 190 4.86 -13.72 -14.63
N HIS A 191 4.09 -13.73 -15.72
CA HIS A 191 2.97 -14.66 -15.89
C HIS A 191 3.45 -16.01 -16.45
N GLY A 192 3.32 -17.08 -15.64
CA GLY A 192 3.54 -18.47 -16.09
C GLY A 192 4.97 -18.85 -16.49
N LYS A 193 5.99 -18.09 -16.05
CA LYS A 193 7.38 -18.27 -16.48
C LYS A 193 8.34 -18.69 -15.35
N GLU A 194 7.90 -19.51 -14.41
CA GLU A 194 8.72 -19.91 -13.24
C GLU A 194 10.03 -20.58 -13.65
N LYS A 195 9.97 -21.50 -14.62
CA LYS A 195 11.13 -22.23 -15.14
C LYS A 195 12.22 -21.30 -15.72
N MET A 196 11.81 -20.19 -16.34
CA MET A 196 12.75 -19.20 -16.88
C MET A 196 13.67 -18.64 -15.79
N TYR A 197 13.14 -18.39 -14.59
CA TYR A 197 13.90 -17.84 -13.46
C TYR A 197 14.79 -18.88 -12.78
N GLU A 198 14.43 -20.17 -12.87
CA GLU A 198 15.28 -21.27 -12.39
C GLU A 198 16.52 -21.41 -13.30
N ASP A 199 16.31 -21.39 -14.62
CA ASP A 199 17.36 -21.52 -15.62
C ASP A 199 18.27 -20.28 -15.72
N ASN A 200 17.75 -19.08 -15.34
CA ASN A 200 18.48 -17.81 -15.48
C ASN A 200 18.43 -17.01 -14.15
N PRO A 201 19.33 -17.30 -13.21
CA PRO A 201 19.32 -16.65 -11.90
C PRO A 201 19.45 -15.12 -11.91
N GLU A 202 20.13 -14.54 -12.92
CA GLU A 202 20.25 -13.09 -13.06
C GLU A 202 18.92 -12.39 -13.30
N LEU A 203 17.94 -13.07 -13.95
CA LEU A 203 16.59 -12.52 -14.17
C LEU A 203 15.74 -12.48 -12.91
N LYS A 204 16.17 -13.09 -11.80
CA LYS A 204 15.41 -13.10 -10.53
C LYS A 204 15.11 -11.72 -9.98
N ILE A 205 15.85 -10.70 -10.38
CA ILE A 205 15.56 -9.31 -9.99
C ILE A 205 14.17 -8.86 -10.47
N LEU A 206 13.74 -9.26 -11.68
CA LEU A 206 12.40 -8.99 -12.21
C LEU A 206 11.32 -9.69 -11.38
N ARG A 207 11.57 -10.95 -11.01
CA ARG A 207 10.65 -11.72 -10.16
C ARG A 207 10.53 -11.13 -8.75
N LYS A 208 11.65 -10.70 -8.17
CA LYS A 208 11.69 -10.07 -6.83
C LYS A 208 10.90 -8.76 -6.82
N LEU A 209 11.08 -7.92 -7.84
CA LEU A 209 10.34 -6.68 -7.98
C LEU A 209 8.83 -6.95 -8.12
N TYR A 210 8.43 -7.91 -8.94
CA TYR A 210 7.02 -8.30 -9.07
C TYR A 210 6.45 -8.82 -7.74
N ILE A 211 7.19 -9.66 -7.00
CA ILE A 211 6.79 -10.17 -5.68
C ILE A 211 6.64 -9.02 -4.68
N TRP A 212 7.48 -7.98 -4.78
CA TRP A 212 7.35 -6.80 -3.91
C TRP A 212 5.97 -6.15 -4.09
N PHE A 213 5.55 -5.89 -5.33
CA PHE A 213 4.21 -5.34 -5.60
C PHE A 213 3.09 -6.29 -5.21
N ASN A 214 3.22 -7.58 -5.53
CA ASN A 214 2.14 -8.56 -5.35
C ASN A 214 1.96 -9.04 -3.92
N SER A 215 3.01 -9.04 -3.10
CA SER A 215 2.98 -9.72 -1.80
C SER A 215 3.54 -8.91 -0.63
N LEU A 216 4.38 -7.92 -0.87
CA LEU A 216 5.04 -7.15 0.18
C LEU A 216 4.47 -5.73 0.32
N LEU A 217 3.98 -5.13 -0.74
CA LEU A 217 3.24 -3.88 -0.70
C LEU A 217 1.76 -4.16 -0.39
N THR A 218 1.24 -3.53 0.64
CA THR A 218 -0.18 -3.56 0.99
C THR A 218 -0.72 -2.14 0.97
N VAL A 219 -1.63 -1.85 0.04
CA VAL A 219 -2.30 -0.55 -0.05
C VAL A 219 -3.74 -0.71 0.41
N SER A 220 -4.18 0.16 1.33
CA SER A 220 -5.54 0.15 1.88
C SER A 220 -6.15 1.54 1.81
N ASN A 221 -7.24 1.65 1.08
CA ASN A 221 -8.12 2.81 1.10
C ASN A 221 -9.11 2.70 2.26
N PRO A 222 -9.82 3.78 2.68
CA PRO A 222 -10.71 3.75 3.82
C PRO A 222 -11.82 2.69 3.75
N ASP A 223 -12.28 2.37 2.54
CA ASP A 223 -13.33 1.37 2.28
C ASP A 223 -12.76 0.01 1.86
N SER A 224 -11.44 -0.09 1.68
CA SER A 224 -10.79 -1.36 1.38
C SER A 224 -10.38 -2.08 2.67
N ILE A 225 -10.34 -3.38 2.58
CA ILE A 225 -9.97 -4.27 3.65
C ILE A 225 -8.51 -4.65 3.43
N LEU A 226 -7.68 -4.53 4.47
CA LEU A 226 -6.35 -5.11 4.46
C LEU A 226 -6.50 -6.59 4.17
N THR A 227 -5.95 -7.04 3.06
CA THR A 227 -6.27 -8.31 2.45
C THR A 227 -5.83 -9.51 3.28
N GLY A 228 -6.70 -10.51 3.31
CA GLY A 228 -6.31 -11.89 3.55
C GLY A 228 -5.87 -12.20 4.96
N TYR A 229 -6.78 -12.15 5.91
CA TYR A 229 -6.59 -12.67 7.27
C TYR A 229 -6.02 -14.11 7.28
N PRO A 230 -4.77 -14.37 6.87
CA PRO A 230 -4.15 -15.69 7.01
C PRO A 230 -4.02 -16.09 8.49
N TYR A 231 -4.31 -15.14 9.38
CA TYR A 231 -4.22 -15.29 10.84
C TYR A 231 -5.41 -15.99 11.45
N PHE A 232 -6.52 -16.05 10.76
CA PHE A 232 -7.70 -16.75 11.23
C PHE A 232 -7.63 -18.26 10.97
N SER A 233 -6.47 -18.78 10.64
CA SER A 233 -6.19 -20.19 10.85
C SER A 233 -6.10 -20.42 12.36
N SER A 234 -6.69 -21.49 12.83
CA SER A 234 -6.95 -21.85 14.23
C SER A 234 -5.80 -21.67 15.25
N SER A 235 -4.56 -21.51 14.80
CA SER A 235 -3.38 -21.41 15.67
C SER A 235 -3.15 -20.03 16.33
N ASN A 236 -3.78 -18.94 15.83
CA ASN A 236 -3.46 -17.59 16.26
C ASN A 236 -4.64 -16.80 16.85
N LEU A 237 -5.82 -17.42 17.01
CA LEU A 237 -7.03 -16.72 17.48
C LEU A 237 -6.84 -16.11 18.88
N ASN A 238 -6.17 -16.84 19.78
CA ASN A 238 -5.91 -16.34 21.12
C ASN A 238 -4.98 -15.11 21.14
N GLU A 239 -3.97 -15.06 20.26
CA GLU A 239 -3.08 -13.90 20.15
C GLU A 239 -3.85 -12.67 19.62
N ILE A 240 -4.74 -12.87 18.64
CA ILE A 240 -5.61 -11.84 18.10
C ILE A 240 -6.60 -11.34 19.17
N ALA A 241 -7.26 -12.24 19.88
CA ALA A 241 -8.16 -11.89 20.98
C ALA A 241 -7.46 -11.05 22.05
N ASN A 242 -6.29 -11.50 22.49
CA ASN A 242 -5.48 -10.79 23.49
C ASN A 242 -5.06 -9.39 23.00
N LEU A 243 -4.70 -9.25 21.72
CA LEU A 243 -4.34 -7.96 21.14
C LEU A 243 -5.54 -7.02 21.03
N LEU A 244 -6.69 -7.51 20.57
CA LEU A 244 -7.94 -6.74 20.53
C LEU A 244 -8.37 -6.33 21.94
N ASN A 245 -8.29 -7.23 22.93
CA ASN A 245 -8.57 -6.92 24.32
C ASN A 245 -7.65 -5.82 24.86
N ALA A 246 -6.34 -5.95 24.62
CA ALA A 246 -5.34 -4.96 25.04
C ALA A 246 -5.56 -3.59 24.37
N LEU A 247 -6.18 -3.56 23.20
CA LEU A 247 -6.62 -2.34 22.51
C LEU A 247 -7.97 -1.83 23.04
N GLY A 248 -8.56 -2.43 24.08
CA GLY A 248 -9.74 -1.91 24.77
C GLY A 248 -11.06 -2.20 24.07
N THR A 249 -11.15 -3.18 23.18
CA THR A 249 -12.40 -3.58 22.52
C THR A 249 -13.34 -4.37 23.44
N GLY A 250 -12.82 -4.92 24.55
CA GLY A 250 -13.55 -5.85 25.42
C GLY A 250 -13.66 -7.28 24.85
N ILE A 251 -13.14 -7.54 23.65
CA ILE A 251 -13.12 -8.87 23.07
C ILE A 251 -12.16 -9.76 23.88
N SER A 252 -12.67 -10.87 24.39
CA SER A 252 -11.93 -11.83 25.22
C SER A 252 -11.65 -13.15 24.53
N ASP A 253 -12.44 -13.47 23.49
CA ASP A 253 -12.30 -14.73 22.76
C ASP A 253 -12.77 -14.60 21.31
N LEU A 254 -12.24 -15.45 20.45
CA LEU A 254 -12.56 -15.58 19.04
C LEU A 254 -12.75 -17.05 18.69
N LYS A 255 -13.76 -17.35 17.89
CA LYS A 255 -13.91 -18.71 17.32
C LYS A 255 -14.21 -18.65 15.83
N ILE A 256 -13.76 -19.67 15.12
CA ILE A 256 -14.14 -19.93 13.74
C ILE A 256 -15.36 -20.83 13.77
N VAL A 257 -16.40 -20.46 13.04
CA VAL A 257 -17.64 -21.24 12.91
C VAL A 257 -17.92 -21.56 11.46
N GLU A 258 -18.43 -22.76 11.19
CA GLU A 258 -18.90 -23.14 9.88
C GLU A 258 -20.27 -22.54 9.60
N VAL A 259 -20.45 -22.06 8.37
CA VAL A 259 -21.71 -21.45 7.91
C VAL A 259 -22.33 -22.34 6.85
N PRO A 260 -23.60 -22.70 6.96
CA PRO A 260 -24.29 -23.46 5.93
C PRO A 260 -24.26 -22.77 4.56
N ILE A 261 -23.92 -23.52 3.51
CA ILE A 261 -23.76 -23.01 2.14
C ILE A 261 -25.02 -22.27 1.67
N ASP A 262 -26.20 -22.76 2.00
CA ASP A 262 -27.50 -22.18 1.60
C ASP A 262 -27.67 -20.75 2.17
N ILE A 263 -27.15 -20.49 3.38
CA ILE A 263 -27.20 -19.16 3.98
C ILE A 263 -26.37 -18.18 3.13
N ILE A 264 -25.22 -18.61 2.66
CA ILE A 264 -24.31 -17.77 1.87
C ILE A 264 -24.84 -17.58 0.45
N LYS A 265 -25.38 -18.62 -0.19
CA LYS A 265 -26.00 -18.50 -1.52
C LYS A 265 -27.15 -17.50 -1.54
N ASN A 266 -27.89 -17.37 -0.43
CA ASN A 266 -28.96 -16.38 -0.31
C ASN A 266 -28.47 -14.96 -0.02
N LYS A 267 -27.21 -14.78 0.41
CA LYS A 267 -26.65 -13.48 0.77
C LYS A 267 -25.81 -12.82 -0.32
N ILE A 268 -25.21 -13.61 -1.19
CA ILE A 268 -24.31 -13.09 -2.24
C ILE A 268 -24.90 -13.44 -3.62
N PRO A 269 -24.63 -12.61 -4.67
CA PRO A 269 -25.01 -12.91 -6.03
C PRO A 269 -24.47 -14.27 -6.49
N GLU A 270 -25.30 -15.04 -7.17
CA GLU A 270 -24.96 -16.39 -7.65
C GLU A 270 -23.70 -16.38 -8.54
N GLU A 271 -23.55 -15.38 -9.40
CA GLU A 271 -22.35 -15.21 -10.25
C GLU A 271 -21.07 -15.07 -9.42
N LEU A 272 -21.13 -14.31 -8.31
CA LEU A 272 -19.99 -14.14 -7.41
C LEU A 272 -19.67 -15.44 -6.67
N PHE A 273 -20.69 -16.15 -6.19
CA PHE A 273 -20.51 -17.46 -5.54
C PHE A 273 -19.83 -18.45 -6.49
N ASN A 274 -20.35 -18.59 -7.72
CA ASN A 274 -19.81 -19.50 -8.72
C ASN A 274 -18.37 -19.13 -9.13
N LYS A 275 -18.05 -17.83 -9.20
CA LYS A 275 -16.69 -17.37 -9.48
C LYS A 275 -15.71 -17.78 -8.36
N VAL A 276 -16.09 -17.59 -7.09
CA VAL A 276 -15.26 -17.98 -5.94
C VAL A 276 -15.00 -19.48 -5.93
N VAL A 277 -16.03 -20.31 -6.19
CA VAL A 277 -15.88 -21.76 -6.26
C VAL A 277 -14.96 -22.17 -7.41
N SER A 278 -15.17 -21.61 -8.62
CA SER A 278 -14.29 -21.86 -9.78
C SER A 278 -12.82 -21.48 -9.51
N ASP A 279 -12.58 -20.38 -8.81
CA ASP A 279 -11.22 -19.96 -8.46
C ASP A 279 -10.57 -20.89 -7.42
N LEU A 280 -11.36 -21.46 -6.52
CA LEU A 280 -10.91 -22.51 -5.58
C LEU A 280 -10.52 -23.79 -6.32
N GLU A 281 -11.37 -24.25 -7.24
CA GLU A 281 -11.13 -25.46 -8.03
C GLU A 281 -9.85 -25.32 -8.88
N LYS A 282 -9.66 -24.17 -9.55
CA LYS A 282 -8.43 -23.89 -10.31
C LYS A 282 -7.17 -23.89 -9.43
N LYS A 283 -7.28 -23.40 -8.20
CA LYS A 283 -6.17 -23.43 -7.23
C LYS A 283 -5.89 -24.84 -6.73
N SER A 284 -6.92 -25.69 -6.62
CA SER A 284 -6.79 -27.11 -6.22
C SER A 284 -6.02 -27.92 -7.25
N VAL A 285 -6.31 -27.77 -8.55
CA VAL A 285 -5.66 -28.51 -9.63
C VAL A 285 -4.15 -28.23 -9.74
N ASN A 286 -3.70 -27.04 -9.34
CA ASN A 286 -2.32 -26.59 -9.49
C ASN A 286 -1.40 -26.88 -8.30
N ARG A 287 -1.86 -27.59 -7.24
CA ARG A 287 -1.07 -27.80 -6.00
C ARG A 287 -1.00 -29.26 -5.59
N GLY A 288 0.23 -29.72 -5.32
CA GLY A 288 0.47 -31.00 -4.63
C GLY A 288 -0.17 -31.02 -3.24
N LYS A 289 -0.52 -32.20 -2.75
CA LYS A 289 -1.34 -32.60 -1.56
C LYS A 289 -1.14 -31.92 -0.20
N ARG A 290 -0.54 -30.74 -0.07
CA ARG A 290 -0.16 -30.19 1.24
C ARG A 290 -0.86 -28.89 1.68
N HIS A 291 -1.71 -28.27 0.86
CA HIS A 291 -2.41 -27.04 1.27
C HIS A 291 -3.82 -27.02 0.68
N CYS A 292 -4.83 -26.98 1.53
CA CYS A 292 -6.20 -26.72 1.11
C CYS A 292 -6.29 -25.31 0.51
N PRO A 293 -6.76 -25.16 -0.73
CA PRO A 293 -6.96 -23.85 -1.33
C PRO A 293 -8.05 -23.11 -0.56
N SER A 294 -7.83 -21.84 -0.30
CA SER A 294 -8.83 -20.99 0.32
C SER A 294 -9.00 -19.68 -0.46
N VAL A 295 -10.22 -19.17 -0.48
CA VAL A 295 -10.59 -17.86 -1.00
C VAL A 295 -11.40 -17.14 0.06
N MET A 296 -11.07 -15.89 0.31
CA MET A 296 -11.81 -15.06 1.24
C MET A 296 -12.74 -14.14 0.48
N LEU A 297 -13.98 -14.07 0.94
CA LEU A 297 -14.95 -13.08 0.53
C LEU A 297 -15.26 -12.17 1.72
N ARG A 298 -15.16 -10.88 1.50
CA ARG A 298 -15.50 -9.90 2.51
C ARG A 298 -16.30 -8.75 1.93
N SER A 299 -17.29 -8.32 2.69
CA SER A 299 -17.95 -7.02 2.56
C SER A 299 -17.75 -6.22 3.86
N TYR A 300 -18.28 -5.00 3.91
CA TYR A 300 -18.30 -4.24 5.16
C TYR A 300 -18.99 -5.05 6.26
N LYS A 301 -18.24 -5.39 7.31
CA LYS A 301 -18.71 -6.20 8.45
C LYS A 301 -19.21 -7.62 8.13
N GLU A 302 -18.87 -8.19 7.00
CA GLU A 302 -19.08 -9.61 6.71
C GLU A 302 -17.79 -10.24 6.19
N PHE A 303 -17.50 -11.42 6.71
CA PHE A 303 -16.26 -12.13 6.43
C PHE A 303 -16.55 -13.61 6.27
N TYR A 304 -16.16 -14.19 5.15
CA TYR A 304 -16.31 -15.61 4.86
C TYR A 304 -15.06 -16.17 4.21
N THR A 305 -14.57 -17.30 4.71
CA THR A 305 -13.50 -18.07 4.07
C THR A 305 -14.12 -19.30 3.42
N PHE A 306 -13.88 -19.46 2.14
CA PHE A 306 -14.26 -20.61 1.35
C PHE A 306 -13.04 -21.52 1.24
N GLU A 307 -13.17 -22.79 1.62
CA GLU A 307 -12.09 -23.78 1.64
C GLU A 307 -12.61 -25.09 1.04
N LEU A 308 -11.73 -25.84 0.37
CA LEU A 308 -11.98 -27.23 0.02
C LEU A 308 -11.31 -28.12 1.08
N ASN A 309 -12.07 -29.06 1.64
CA ASN A 309 -11.51 -30.04 2.57
C ASN A 309 -10.69 -31.13 1.83
N GLU A 310 -10.19 -32.12 2.55
CA GLU A 310 -9.42 -33.23 1.98
C GLU A 310 -10.24 -34.10 1.00
N ASN A 311 -11.57 -34.01 1.04
CA ASN A 311 -12.51 -34.74 0.18
C ASN A 311 -13.03 -33.86 -0.97
N ASP A 312 -12.47 -32.66 -1.18
CA ASP A 312 -12.94 -31.63 -2.12
C ASP A 312 -14.36 -31.08 -1.83
N ASP A 313 -14.88 -31.26 -0.60
CA ASP A 313 -16.13 -30.63 -0.20
C ASP A 313 -15.91 -29.16 0.17
N LEU A 314 -16.82 -28.30 -0.28
CA LEU A 314 -16.78 -26.88 0.03
C LEU A 314 -17.20 -26.62 1.48
N ILE A 315 -16.30 -26.01 2.26
CA ILE A 315 -16.58 -25.53 3.61
C ILE A 315 -16.52 -24.02 3.62
N ILE A 316 -17.51 -23.38 4.21
CA ILE A 316 -17.54 -21.93 4.41
C ILE A 316 -17.45 -21.63 5.89
N LYS A 317 -16.52 -20.76 6.27
CA LYS A 317 -16.24 -20.39 7.65
C LYS A 317 -16.37 -18.89 7.85
N THR A 318 -16.74 -18.47 9.05
CA THR A 318 -16.70 -17.09 9.52
C THR A 318 -16.13 -17.03 10.93
N ILE A 319 -15.99 -15.81 11.46
CA ILE A 319 -15.49 -15.57 12.81
C ILE A 319 -16.58 -14.98 13.66
N GLU A 320 -16.65 -15.44 14.89
CA GLU A 320 -17.47 -14.86 15.92
C GLU A 320 -16.61 -14.42 17.11
N PHE A 321 -17.07 -13.40 17.79
CA PHE A 321 -16.40 -12.65 18.85
C PHE A 321 -17.14 -12.84 20.16
N SER A 322 -16.41 -13.04 21.26
CA SER A 322 -17.00 -13.04 22.59
C SER A 322 -16.37 -11.93 23.42
N HIS A 323 -17.22 -11.22 24.16
CA HIS A 323 -16.79 -10.28 25.20
C HIS A 323 -16.66 -11.03 26.53
N GLU A 324 -16.67 -10.40 27.67
CA GLU A 324 -16.39 -10.91 29.00
C GLU A 324 -16.95 -12.33 29.33
N SER A 325 -18.08 -12.70 28.73
CA SER A 325 -18.69 -14.02 28.90
C SER A 325 -18.42 -14.90 27.69
N LYS A 326 -17.58 -15.92 27.83
CA LYS A 326 -17.28 -16.92 26.80
C LYS A 326 -18.47 -17.79 26.36
N SER A 327 -19.66 -17.51 26.85
CA SER A 327 -20.90 -18.26 26.52
C SER A 327 -21.71 -17.64 25.39
N VAL A 328 -21.50 -16.35 25.11
CA VAL A 328 -22.23 -15.60 24.07
C VAL A 328 -21.25 -15.10 23.02
N TYR A 329 -21.53 -15.39 21.75
CA TYR A 329 -20.73 -14.97 20.62
C TYR A 329 -21.55 -14.10 19.68
N PHE A 330 -20.89 -13.10 19.14
CA PHE A 330 -21.42 -12.10 18.23
C PHE A 330 -20.71 -12.20 16.88
N ASN A 331 -21.41 -11.95 15.80
CA ASN A 331 -20.78 -11.86 14.49
C ASN A 331 -20.24 -10.45 14.25
N LEU A 332 -19.39 -10.27 13.24
CA LEU A 332 -18.75 -8.99 12.95
C LEU A 332 -19.74 -7.84 12.68
N LYS A 333 -20.96 -8.13 12.23
CA LYS A 333 -22.00 -7.11 12.04
C LYS A 333 -22.48 -6.48 13.35
N GLU A 334 -22.43 -7.24 14.43
CA GLU A 334 -22.88 -6.82 15.75
C GLU A 334 -21.78 -6.01 16.47
N GLU A 335 -20.54 -6.04 15.97
CA GLU A 335 -19.43 -5.28 16.50
C GLU A 335 -19.46 -3.80 16.05
N SER A 336 -18.78 -2.96 16.82
CA SER A 336 -18.63 -1.54 16.49
C SER A 336 -17.78 -1.34 15.22
N ASP A 337 -17.93 -0.19 14.55
CA ASP A 337 -17.09 0.17 13.40
C ASP A 337 -15.61 0.28 13.80
N GLY A 338 -15.35 0.75 15.02
CA GLY A 338 -14.00 0.83 15.58
C GLY A 338 -13.37 -0.56 15.77
N THR A 339 -14.15 -1.52 16.29
CA THR A 339 -13.71 -2.92 16.42
C THR A 339 -13.39 -3.54 15.07
N ALA A 340 -14.29 -3.36 14.08
CA ALA A 340 -14.09 -3.84 12.73
C ALA A 340 -12.83 -3.22 12.09
N ARG A 341 -12.60 -1.92 12.31
CA ARG A 341 -11.40 -1.23 11.82
C ARG A 341 -10.12 -1.73 12.51
N LEU A 342 -10.14 -1.94 13.82
CA LEU A 342 -8.99 -2.52 14.53
C LEU A 342 -8.65 -3.91 14.02
N LEU A 343 -9.66 -4.72 13.72
CA LEU A 343 -9.47 -6.05 13.14
C LEU A 343 -8.76 -5.96 11.78
N ASP A 344 -9.09 -4.96 10.95
CA ASP A 344 -8.40 -4.71 9.69
C ASP A 344 -6.94 -4.29 9.89
N LEU A 345 -6.67 -3.49 10.89
CA LEU A 345 -5.35 -2.93 11.15
C LEU A 345 -4.43 -3.87 11.95
N ILE A 346 -4.99 -4.93 12.54
CA ILE A 346 -4.25 -5.84 13.42
C ILE A 346 -3.10 -6.53 12.69
N GLU A 347 -3.22 -6.68 11.36
CA GLU A 347 -2.15 -7.25 10.53
C GLU A 347 -0.84 -6.48 10.66
N ILE A 348 -0.90 -5.18 10.81
CA ILE A 348 0.27 -4.32 10.97
C ILE A 348 1.04 -4.68 12.26
N LEU A 349 0.31 -5.10 13.29
CA LEU A 349 0.86 -5.40 14.62
C LEU A 349 1.27 -6.87 14.78
N LEU A 350 0.67 -7.79 14.00
CA LEU A 350 0.98 -9.20 14.10
C LEU A 350 2.36 -9.53 13.54
N LYS A 351 3.04 -10.49 14.19
CA LYS A 351 4.42 -10.93 13.87
C LYS A 351 4.55 -11.72 12.56
N VAL A 352 3.70 -11.47 11.56
CA VAL A 352 3.55 -12.39 10.43
C VAL A 352 4.59 -12.21 9.35
N SER A 353 5.13 -11.04 9.14
CA SER A 353 6.17 -10.84 8.13
C SER A 353 7.01 -9.60 8.38
N ASP A 354 8.33 -9.78 8.32
CA ASP A 354 9.28 -8.69 8.12
C ASP A 354 9.27 -8.21 6.66
N ASN A 355 9.81 -7.02 6.44
CA ASN A 355 10.05 -6.45 5.11
C ASN A 355 8.77 -6.13 4.30
N ARG A 356 7.65 -5.84 4.96
CA ARG A 356 6.43 -5.34 4.31
C ARG A 356 6.35 -3.83 4.30
N VAL A 357 5.66 -3.32 3.31
CA VAL A 357 5.30 -1.89 3.20
C VAL A 357 3.79 -1.78 3.24
N PHE A 358 3.27 -1.12 4.28
CA PHE A 358 1.85 -0.79 4.42
C PHE A 358 1.64 0.67 4.05
N VAL A 359 0.70 0.92 3.15
CA VAL A 359 0.26 2.26 2.73
C VAL A 359 -1.23 2.36 3.02
N ILE A 360 -1.61 3.14 4.03
CA ILE A 360 -2.97 3.12 4.59
C ILE A 360 -3.55 4.51 4.60
N ASP A 361 -4.67 4.68 3.93
CA ASP A 361 -5.43 5.92 3.97
C ASP A 361 -6.33 5.97 5.20
N GLU A 362 -6.39 7.16 5.84
CA GLU A 362 -7.24 7.45 7.01
C GLU A 362 -7.14 6.36 8.10
N ILE A 363 -5.94 6.17 8.67
CA ILE A 363 -5.74 5.16 9.72
C ILE A 363 -6.65 5.38 10.92
N ASP A 364 -6.98 6.63 11.20
CA ASP A 364 -7.81 7.10 12.33
C ASP A 364 -9.33 6.95 12.07
N ARG A 365 -9.74 6.57 10.85
CA ARG A 365 -11.17 6.41 10.53
C ARG A 365 -11.83 5.40 11.47
N CYS A 366 -12.96 5.77 12.05
CA CYS A 366 -13.74 4.99 13.01
C CYS A 366 -13.02 4.66 14.33
N LEU A 367 -11.80 5.14 14.55
CA LEU A 367 -11.05 4.92 15.78
C LEU A 367 -11.15 6.13 16.73
N HIS A 368 -11.21 5.83 18.02
CA HIS A 368 -11.04 6.87 19.02
C HIS A 368 -9.58 7.38 18.98
N PRO A 369 -9.32 8.69 19.08
CA PRO A 369 -7.96 9.27 19.00
C PRO A 369 -6.91 8.61 19.90
N VAL A 370 -7.29 8.25 21.12
CA VAL A 370 -6.40 7.52 22.05
C VAL A 370 -6.00 6.16 21.46
N MET A 371 -6.93 5.48 20.78
CA MET A 371 -6.68 4.18 20.19
C MET A 371 -5.70 4.28 19.02
N THR A 372 -5.90 5.27 18.13
CA THR A 372 -4.97 5.56 17.04
C THR A 372 -3.56 5.81 17.57
N THR A 373 -3.44 6.65 18.63
CA THR A 373 -2.14 6.92 19.26
C THR A 373 -1.50 5.66 19.84
N ARG A 374 -2.26 4.82 20.56
CA ARG A 374 -1.76 3.57 21.14
C ARG A 374 -1.32 2.56 20.09
N MET A 375 -2.08 2.44 19.02
CA MET A 375 -1.72 1.60 17.88
C MET A 375 -0.40 2.06 17.23
N MET A 376 -0.24 3.35 17.03
CA MET A 376 1.01 3.93 16.52
C MET A 376 2.19 3.70 17.47
N GLU A 377 2.01 3.90 18.79
CA GLU A 377 3.04 3.60 19.79
C GLU A 377 3.50 2.14 19.72
N LEU A 378 2.55 1.20 19.61
CA LEU A 378 2.85 -0.23 19.48
C LEU A 378 3.63 -0.53 18.20
N PHE A 379 3.17 -0.01 17.05
CA PHE A 379 3.89 -0.17 15.79
C PHE A 379 5.31 0.38 15.87
N LEU A 380 5.47 1.61 16.37
CA LEU A 380 6.77 2.27 16.46
C LEU A 380 7.75 1.53 17.38
N LYS A 381 7.25 0.91 18.45
CA LYS A 381 8.06 0.05 19.32
C LYS A 381 8.50 -1.24 18.59
N MET A 382 7.59 -1.84 17.82
CA MET A 382 7.89 -3.03 17.02
C MET A 382 8.88 -2.73 15.89
N ALA A 383 8.78 -1.55 15.28
CA ALA A 383 9.65 -1.09 14.20
C ALA A 383 11.13 -0.96 14.63
N GLU A 384 11.46 -0.91 15.94
CA GLU A 384 12.84 -0.96 16.40
C GLU A 384 13.54 -2.28 16.01
N GLN A 385 12.79 -3.38 15.94
CA GLN A 385 13.30 -4.73 15.71
C GLN A 385 13.00 -5.30 14.31
N ARG A 386 12.17 -4.60 13.50
CA ARG A 386 11.68 -5.08 12.21
C ARG A 386 11.94 -4.07 11.11
N ASN A 387 11.99 -4.55 9.87
CA ASN A 387 12.16 -3.72 8.68
C ASN A 387 10.84 -3.46 7.93
N THR A 388 9.71 -3.58 8.62
CA THR A 388 8.39 -3.22 8.10
C THR A 388 8.26 -1.70 8.06
N GLN A 389 7.70 -1.17 6.96
CA GLN A 389 7.42 0.26 6.80
C GLN A 389 5.91 0.51 6.85
N LEU A 390 5.52 1.59 7.51
CA LEU A 390 4.14 2.05 7.62
C LEU A 390 4.03 3.49 7.11
N ILE A 391 3.29 3.68 6.05
CA ILE A 391 2.94 4.97 5.45
C ILE A 391 1.44 5.17 5.67
N ILE A 392 1.07 6.22 6.36
CA ILE A 392 -0.33 6.46 6.69
C ILE A 392 -0.74 7.90 6.38
N THR A 393 -1.99 8.11 6.02
CA THR A 393 -2.62 9.41 6.11
C THR A 393 -3.42 9.49 7.39
N SER A 394 -3.48 10.67 7.98
CA SER A 394 -4.26 10.92 9.20
C SER A 394 -4.78 12.35 9.27
N HIS A 395 -5.93 12.51 9.89
CA HIS A 395 -6.49 13.80 10.31
C HIS A 395 -6.28 14.05 11.82
N GLU A 396 -5.73 13.07 12.55
CA GLU A 396 -5.60 13.11 14.01
C GLU A 396 -4.35 13.90 14.43
N SER A 397 -4.57 15.15 14.74
CA SER A 397 -3.51 16.07 15.18
C SER A 397 -2.87 15.69 16.53
N ARG A 398 -3.52 14.84 17.33
CA ARG A 398 -2.95 14.32 18.59
C ARG A 398 -1.72 13.45 18.36
N LEU A 399 -1.55 12.84 17.18
CA LEU A 399 -0.32 12.13 16.84
C LEU A 399 0.90 13.07 16.84
N LEU A 400 0.71 14.34 16.46
CA LEU A 400 1.75 15.38 16.55
C LEU A 400 1.97 15.84 17.97
N ALA A 401 0.87 15.97 18.77
CA ALA A 401 0.93 16.39 20.16
C ALA A 401 1.59 15.35 21.07
N ALA A 402 1.43 14.06 20.77
CA ALA A 402 2.00 12.96 21.54
C ALA A 402 3.53 12.86 21.43
N GLU A 403 4.16 13.59 20.51
CA GLU A 403 5.60 13.62 20.27
C GLU A 403 6.23 12.23 20.07
N ILE A 404 5.44 11.28 19.59
CA ILE A 404 5.90 9.90 19.32
C ILE A 404 6.65 9.80 18.00
N LEU A 405 6.38 10.71 17.06
CA LEU A 405 6.98 10.75 15.74
C LEU A 405 8.32 11.50 15.77
N ARG A 406 9.18 11.17 14.82
CA ARG A 406 10.37 11.94 14.46
C ARG A 406 9.96 13.03 13.47
N ASN A 407 10.73 14.12 13.39
CA ASN A 407 10.43 15.19 12.42
C ASN A 407 10.51 14.70 10.95
N ASP A 408 11.40 13.75 10.69
CA ASP A 408 11.56 13.11 9.39
C ASP A 408 10.59 11.93 9.16
N GLU A 409 9.62 11.73 10.04
CA GLU A 409 8.47 10.82 9.88
C GLU A 409 7.16 11.61 9.64
N ILE A 410 7.24 12.91 9.28
CA ILE A 410 6.07 13.78 9.11
C ILE A 410 6.13 14.47 7.75
N CYS A 411 5.12 14.24 6.93
CA CYS A 411 4.93 14.92 5.66
C CYS A 411 3.57 15.63 5.63
N PHE A 412 3.51 16.82 5.04
CA PHE A 412 2.27 17.54 4.80
C PHE A 412 1.91 17.51 3.32
N VAL A 413 0.62 17.33 3.03
CA VAL A 413 0.07 17.56 1.70
C VAL A 413 -0.71 18.85 1.73
N ILE A 414 -0.26 19.82 0.97
CA ILE A 414 -0.91 21.13 0.83
C ILE A 414 -1.48 21.29 -0.58
N LYS A 415 -2.54 22.09 -0.71
CA LYS A 415 -3.13 22.41 -2.00
C LYS A 415 -2.86 23.88 -2.33
N ASN A 416 -2.19 24.13 -3.44
CA ASN A 416 -1.90 25.50 -3.86
C ASN A 416 -3.12 26.18 -4.51
N GLY A 417 -3.01 27.48 -4.83
CA GLY A 417 -4.08 28.27 -5.45
C GLY A 417 -4.49 27.80 -6.86
N LYS A 418 -3.70 26.91 -7.49
CA LYS A 418 -4.01 26.29 -8.79
C LYS A 418 -4.67 24.92 -8.64
N GLY A 419 -4.97 24.50 -7.42
CA GLY A 419 -5.56 23.18 -7.14
C GLY A 419 -4.60 22.01 -7.23
N GLU A 420 -3.29 22.26 -7.28
CA GLU A 420 -2.25 21.24 -7.31
C GLU A 420 -1.88 20.82 -5.88
N SER A 421 -1.72 19.53 -5.66
CA SER A 421 -1.22 18.98 -4.40
C SER A 421 0.32 18.98 -4.40
N ILE A 422 0.89 19.41 -3.28
CA ILE A 422 2.34 19.50 -3.08
C ILE A 422 2.70 18.74 -1.81
N LEU A 423 3.74 17.90 -1.89
CA LEU A 423 4.30 17.18 -0.74
C LEU A 423 5.36 18.04 -0.05
N ASN A 424 5.13 18.36 1.20
CA ASN A 424 6.02 19.15 2.03
C ASN A 424 6.45 18.37 3.28
N PRO A 425 7.62 17.70 3.28
CA PRO A 425 8.21 17.15 4.50
C PRO A 425 8.39 18.23 5.56
N LEU A 426 8.14 17.89 6.82
CA LEU A 426 8.24 18.84 7.95
C LEU A 426 9.63 19.50 8.00
N GLU A 427 10.67 18.80 7.59
CA GLU A 427 12.04 19.34 7.59
C GLU A 427 12.23 20.60 6.71
N LYS A 428 11.37 20.82 5.71
CA LYS A 428 11.37 22.05 4.89
C LYS A 428 10.98 23.30 5.67
N TYR A 429 10.24 23.16 6.78
CA TYR A 429 9.71 24.29 7.54
C TYR A 429 10.71 24.87 8.56
N GLN A 430 11.90 24.33 8.71
CA GLN A 430 12.98 24.85 9.58
C GLN A 430 12.50 25.23 10.99
N LEU A 431 11.66 24.40 11.60
CA LEU A 431 11.18 24.65 12.95
C LEU A 431 12.34 24.70 13.95
N ARG A 432 12.28 25.63 14.91
CA ARG A 432 13.23 25.65 16.03
C ARG A 432 13.17 24.33 16.80
N ALA A 433 14.29 23.87 17.32
CA ALA A 433 14.40 22.56 17.96
C ALA A 433 13.49 22.39 19.21
N ASP A 434 13.15 23.49 19.86
CA ASP A 434 12.29 23.55 21.05
C ASP A 434 10.80 23.72 20.70
N LYS A 435 10.46 24.02 19.44
CA LYS A 435 9.09 24.28 19.01
C LYS A 435 8.35 22.98 18.71
N LYS A 436 7.25 22.74 19.42
CA LYS A 436 6.38 21.59 19.18
C LYS A 436 5.63 21.76 17.86
N VAL A 437 5.63 20.70 17.03
CA VAL A 437 4.97 20.69 15.72
C VAL A 437 3.47 21.02 15.86
N TYR A 438 2.80 20.44 16.86
CA TYR A 438 1.40 20.71 17.14
C TYR A 438 1.14 22.22 17.38
N SER A 439 1.96 22.88 18.18
CA SER A 439 1.82 24.32 18.43
C SER A 439 2.10 25.14 17.17
N ALA A 440 3.06 24.73 16.35
CA ALA A 440 3.43 25.40 15.10
C ALA A 440 2.29 25.39 14.05
N MET A 441 1.38 24.42 14.13
CA MET A 441 0.19 24.39 13.26
C MET A 441 -0.78 25.54 13.58
N PHE A 442 -0.93 25.89 14.86
CA PHE A 442 -1.95 26.85 15.31
C PHE A 442 -1.43 28.29 15.49
N ASP A 443 -0.12 28.49 15.56
CA ASP A 443 0.49 29.82 15.74
C ASP A 443 0.86 30.51 14.41
N GLY A 444 0.46 29.94 13.27
CA GLY A 444 0.67 30.49 11.95
C GLY A 444 1.99 30.07 11.28
N THR A 445 2.88 29.34 11.97
CA THR A 445 4.16 28.88 11.37
C THR A 445 3.92 27.82 10.29
N LEU A 446 2.87 27.01 10.43
CA LEU A 446 2.43 25.99 9.48
C LEU A 446 1.02 26.33 8.95
N SER A 447 0.76 27.61 8.65
CA SER A 447 -0.56 28.10 8.25
C SER A 447 -1.05 27.51 6.90
N ASP A 448 -0.13 27.15 6.01
CA ASP A 448 -0.42 26.51 4.72
C ASP A 448 -0.92 25.06 4.86
N VAL A 449 -0.71 24.44 6.02
CA VAL A 449 -1.16 23.07 6.32
C VAL A 449 -2.61 23.02 6.77
N LEU A 450 -3.10 24.12 7.38
CA LEU A 450 -4.46 24.22 7.90
C LEU A 450 -5.49 24.47 6.79
N PRO A 451 -6.76 24.07 6.99
CA PRO A 451 -7.83 24.42 6.06
C PRO A 451 -7.96 25.94 5.93
N ASN A 452 -8.03 26.41 4.69
CA ASN A 452 -8.26 27.84 4.42
C ASN A 452 -9.71 28.18 4.73
N TYR A 453 -9.97 28.74 5.92
CA TYR A 453 -11.29 29.20 6.36
C TYR A 453 -11.49 30.67 5.95
N ASN A 454 -12.46 30.94 5.09
CA ASN A 454 -12.80 32.30 4.70
C ASN A 454 -14.00 32.81 5.52
N GLU A 455 -13.70 33.46 6.62
CA GLU A 455 -14.69 33.99 7.56
C GLU A 455 -15.60 35.05 6.93
N GLU A 456 -15.07 35.92 6.09
CA GLU A 456 -15.85 36.96 5.40
C GLU A 456 -16.93 36.37 4.50
N LYS A 457 -16.54 35.36 3.72
CA LYS A 457 -17.47 34.65 2.81
C LYS A 457 -18.55 33.91 3.60
N MET A 458 -18.21 33.31 4.73
CA MET A 458 -19.17 32.64 5.59
C MET A 458 -20.15 33.64 6.21
N ASN A 459 -19.65 34.75 6.73
CA ASN A 459 -20.47 35.80 7.28
C ASN A 459 -21.42 36.45 6.24
N PHE A 460 -20.97 36.54 4.99
CA PHE A 460 -21.81 37.01 3.89
C PHE A 460 -22.99 36.05 3.60
N ILE A 461 -22.71 34.74 3.58
CA ILE A 461 -23.75 33.70 3.36
C ILE A 461 -24.77 33.73 4.51
N LEU A 462 -24.30 33.74 5.77
CA LEU A 462 -25.16 33.72 6.94
C LEU A 462 -26.02 35.01 7.10
N LYS A 463 -25.59 36.15 6.56
CA LYS A 463 -26.37 37.38 6.54
C LYS A 463 -27.46 37.37 5.48
N LYS A 464 -27.26 36.65 4.35
CA LYS A 464 -28.20 36.57 3.25
C LYS A 464 -29.47 35.77 3.59
N ASP A 465 -29.37 34.80 4.51
CA ASP A 465 -30.51 33.99 4.96
C ASP A 465 -31.36 34.69 6.05
N ARG A 466 -31.00 35.93 6.44
CA ARG A 466 -31.73 36.74 7.45
C ARG A 466 -32.43 37.97 6.83
N SER A 467 -32.34 38.16 5.54
CA SER A 467 -33.05 39.19 4.76
C SER A 467 -34.07 38.53 3.84
#